data_23ab4ecc127a16e5f8daec643dea85a7
#
_entry.id   23ab4ecc127a16e5f8daec643dea85a7
#
_cell.length_a   1.000
_cell.length_b   1.000
_cell.length_c   1.000
_cell.angle_alpha   90.00
_cell.angle_beta   90.00
_cell.angle_gamma   90.00
#
_symmetry.space_group_name_H-M   'P 1'
#
loop_
_entity.id
_entity.type
_entity.pdbx_description
1 polymer ?
#
loop_
_entity_poly.entity_id
_entity_poly.type
_entity_poly.pdbx_seq_one_letter_code
_entity_poly.pdbx_strand_id
1 'polypeptide(L)'
;MELNQVILSRRSIRAYEDRPVSDELLGELLEAATWAPSAVNLQPWYFVAIRSKESLQKLAEIMGTVSQKIEPALKERFAKHPAVVEETTRFVRQMGGAPVCILAFQYKPEYSKTDSTITQSVAAAIENILLTAVDRGLG
;
A
#
# COMPACT_ATOMS: atom_id res chain seq x y z
N MET A 1 -8.74 8.97 16.62
CA MET A 1 -9.87 9.75 16.00
C MET A 1 -11.15 8.93 16.05
N GLU A 2 -12.34 9.58 15.88
CA GLU A 2 -13.59 8.82 15.66
C GLU A 2 -13.56 8.13 14.29
N LEU A 3 -14.10 6.91 14.20
CA LEU A 3 -14.04 6.08 12.99
C LEU A 3 -14.50 6.80 11.72
N ASN A 4 -15.64 7.52 11.80
CA ASN A 4 -16.15 8.27 10.65
C ASN A 4 -15.18 9.36 10.19
N GLN A 5 -14.47 10.01 11.10
CA GLN A 5 -13.47 11.02 10.77
C GLN A 5 -12.27 10.39 10.06
N VAL A 6 -11.82 9.23 10.53
CA VAL A 6 -10.73 8.47 9.89
C VAL A 6 -11.10 8.12 8.45
N ILE A 7 -12.26 7.51 8.24
CA ILE A 7 -12.74 7.12 6.91
C ILE A 7 -12.84 8.33 5.97
N LEU A 8 -13.42 9.44 6.46
CA LEU A 8 -13.61 10.65 5.66
C LEU A 8 -12.33 11.43 5.39
N SER A 9 -11.32 11.32 6.25
CA SER A 9 -10.04 12.04 6.09
C SER A 9 -9.00 11.26 5.28
N ARG A 10 -9.12 9.94 5.17
CA ARG A 10 -8.17 9.14 4.40
C ARG A 10 -8.04 9.64 2.96
N ARG A 11 -6.82 9.82 2.51
CA ARG A 11 -6.49 10.21 1.13
C ARG A 11 -5.34 9.34 0.60
N SER A 12 -5.20 9.34 -0.72
CA SER A 12 -4.04 8.75 -1.39
C SER A 12 -2.86 9.70 -1.29
N ILE A 13 -2.03 9.51 -0.26
CA ILE A 13 -0.81 10.28 -0.08
C ILE A 13 0.25 9.80 -1.08
N ARG A 14 0.98 10.74 -1.69
CA ARG A 14 1.99 10.46 -2.72
C ARG A 14 3.31 11.19 -2.49
N ALA A 15 3.46 11.87 -1.36
CA ALA A 15 4.69 12.48 -0.90
C ALA A 15 4.77 12.32 0.61
N TYR A 16 5.90 11.86 1.09
CA TYR A 16 6.13 11.55 2.49
C TYR A 16 7.32 12.34 3.03
N GLU A 17 7.30 12.58 4.33
CA GLU A 17 8.43 13.15 5.06
C GLU A 17 9.48 12.07 5.30
N ASP A 18 10.77 12.46 5.29
CA ASP A 18 11.88 11.60 5.71
C ASP A 18 11.95 11.55 7.25
N ARG A 19 10.90 11.02 7.87
CA ARG A 19 10.77 10.85 9.32
C ARG A 19 10.60 9.38 9.66
N PRO A 20 11.42 8.83 10.57
CA PRO A 20 11.32 7.42 10.95
C PRO A 20 9.94 7.07 11.50
N VAL A 21 9.43 5.91 11.11
CA VAL A 21 8.26 5.28 11.74
C VAL A 21 8.77 4.33 12.81
N SER A 22 8.27 4.45 14.05
CA SER A 22 8.70 3.60 15.16
C SER A 22 8.26 2.14 14.98
N ASP A 23 8.91 1.24 15.69
CA ASP A 23 8.55 -0.19 15.68
C ASP A 23 7.17 -0.42 16.28
N GLU A 24 6.80 0.36 17.29
CA GLU A 24 5.49 0.31 17.93
C GLU A 24 4.39 0.69 16.92
N LEU A 25 4.54 1.83 16.22
CA LEU A 25 3.57 2.25 15.21
C LEU A 25 3.46 1.24 14.07
N LEU A 26 4.59 0.71 13.60
CA LEU A 26 4.56 -0.31 12.57
C LEU A 26 3.87 -1.59 13.06
N GLY A 27 4.11 -1.98 14.32
CA GLY A 27 3.42 -3.08 14.96
C GLY A 27 1.91 -2.88 15.02
N GLU A 28 1.44 -1.69 15.41
CA GLU A 28 0.01 -1.34 15.45
C GLU A 28 -0.64 -1.45 14.06
N LEU A 29 0.04 -1.00 13.00
CA LEU A 29 -0.46 -1.11 11.63
C LEU A 29 -0.62 -2.56 11.20
N LEU A 30 0.38 -3.38 11.46
CA LEU A 30 0.38 -4.80 11.09
C LEU A 30 -0.60 -5.61 11.93
N GLU A 31 -0.75 -5.29 13.21
CA GLU A 31 -1.76 -5.89 14.08
C GLU A 31 -3.17 -5.57 13.57
N ALA A 32 -3.46 -4.31 13.26
CA ALA A 32 -4.76 -3.90 12.70
C ALA A 32 -5.10 -4.68 11.43
N ALA A 33 -4.12 -4.95 10.57
CA ALA A 33 -4.31 -5.78 9.38
C ALA A 33 -4.82 -7.18 9.71
N THR A 34 -4.32 -7.80 10.79
CA THR A 34 -4.70 -9.16 11.19
C THR A 34 -6.12 -9.28 11.72
N TRP A 35 -6.74 -8.17 12.13
CA TRP A 35 -8.13 -8.12 12.56
C TRP A 35 -9.13 -8.01 11.40
N ALA A 36 -8.67 -7.96 10.16
CA ALA A 36 -9.56 -7.97 9.01
C ALA A 36 -10.32 -9.29 8.88
N PRO A 37 -11.57 -9.26 8.42
CA PRO A 37 -12.29 -10.50 8.10
C PRO A 37 -11.64 -11.22 6.92
N SER A 38 -11.64 -12.54 6.95
CA SER A 38 -11.17 -13.34 5.82
C SER A 38 -12.10 -14.52 5.55
N ALA A 39 -12.20 -14.93 4.29
CA ALA A 39 -13.03 -16.04 3.88
C ALA A 39 -12.63 -17.31 4.66
N VAL A 40 -13.61 -17.94 5.32
CA VAL A 40 -13.44 -19.13 6.17
C VAL A 40 -12.31 -19.00 7.22
N ASN A 41 -12.03 -17.77 7.64
CA ASN A 41 -10.93 -17.42 8.55
C ASN A 41 -9.56 -17.90 8.06
N LEU A 42 -9.34 -17.87 6.75
CA LEU A 42 -8.11 -18.35 6.10
C LEU A 42 -6.89 -17.50 6.43
N GLN A 43 -7.09 -16.18 6.65
CA GLN A 43 -6.04 -15.19 6.92
C GLN A 43 -4.89 -15.26 5.89
N PRO A 44 -5.18 -15.10 4.59
CA PRO A 44 -4.28 -15.44 3.49
C PRO A 44 -3.27 -14.34 3.18
N TRP A 45 -2.89 -13.56 4.15
CA TRP A 45 -1.96 -12.44 4.01
C TRP A 45 -0.60 -12.75 4.59
N TYR A 46 0.41 -12.14 3.99
CA TYR A 46 1.76 -12.08 4.51
C TYR A 46 2.30 -10.67 4.26
N PHE A 47 2.79 -10.01 5.30
CA PHE A 47 3.28 -8.63 5.21
C PHE A 47 4.79 -8.59 5.39
N VAL A 48 5.45 -7.80 4.56
CA VAL A 48 6.88 -7.51 4.68
C VAL A 48 7.06 -6.00 4.78
N ALA A 49 7.58 -5.54 5.91
CA ALA A 49 7.94 -4.14 6.11
C ALA A 49 9.41 -3.92 5.74
N ILE A 50 9.64 -3.06 4.74
CA ILE A 50 10.96 -2.69 4.27
C ILE A 50 11.31 -1.32 4.85
N ARG A 51 12.42 -1.22 5.57
CA ARG A 51 12.90 0.00 6.25
C ARG A 51 14.34 0.36 5.90
N SER A 52 15.14 -0.59 5.42
CA SER A 52 16.52 -0.31 5.07
C SER A 52 16.58 0.59 3.82
N LYS A 53 17.37 1.65 3.87
CA LYS A 53 17.55 2.58 2.73
C LYS A 53 18.00 1.84 1.48
N GLU A 54 18.88 0.84 1.62
CA GLU A 54 19.34 0.01 0.50
C GLU A 54 18.18 -0.76 -0.16
N SER A 55 17.32 -1.42 0.64
CA SER A 55 16.19 -2.20 0.11
C SER A 55 15.12 -1.29 -0.50
N LEU A 56 14.86 -0.12 0.11
CA LEU A 56 13.94 0.88 -0.44
C LEU A 56 14.47 1.43 -1.77
N GLN A 57 15.77 1.67 -1.90
CA GLN A 57 16.38 2.11 -3.15
C GLN A 57 16.25 1.04 -4.24
N LYS A 58 16.55 -0.22 -3.94
CA LYS A 58 16.37 -1.34 -4.89
C LYS A 58 14.91 -1.46 -5.32
N LEU A 59 13.98 -1.31 -4.39
CA LEU A 59 12.55 -1.31 -4.71
C LEU A 59 12.18 -0.13 -5.63
N ALA A 60 12.68 1.07 -5.36
CA ALA A 60 12.45 2.24 -6.21
C ALA A 60 13.03 2.05 -7.63
N GLU A 61 14.19 1.41 -7.79
CA GLU A 61 14.76 1.07 -9.09
C GLU A 61 13.83 0.13 -9.88
N ILE A 62 13.30 -0.92 -9.23
CA ILE A 62 12.32 -1.83 -9.83
C ILE A 62 11.05 -1.06 -10.22
N MET A 63 10.52 -0.23 -9.32
CA MET A 63 9.33 0.58 -9.56
C MET A 63 9.55 1.62 -10.68
N GLY A 64 10.78 2.08 -10.88
CA GLY A 64 11.17 2.88 -12.04
C GLY A 64 10.89 2.18 -13.37
N THR A 65 11.18 0.89 -13.48
CA THR A 65 10.86 0.09 -14.68
C THR A 65 9.37 -0.13 -14.85
N VAL A 66 8.63 -0.30 -13.74
CA VAL A 66 7.17 -0.40 -13.77
C VAL A 66 6.56 0.93 -14.25
N SER A 67 7.04 2.06 -13.73
CA SER A 67 6.61 3.40 -14.14
C SER A 67 6.70 3.58 -15.66
N GLN A 68 7.82 3.19 -16.26
CA GLN A 68 8.02 3.26 -17.72
C GLN A 68 7.01 2.39 -18.49
N LYS A 69 6.69 1.21 -17.98
CA LYS A 69 5.75 0.28 -18.64
C LYS A 69 4.30 0.77 -18.60
N ILE A 70 3.89 1.40 -17.50
CA ILE A 70 2.50 1.86 -17.34
C ILE A 70 2.25 3.23 -17.97
N GLU A 71 3.28 4.05 -18.18
CA GLU A 71 3.17 5.42 -18.67
C GLU A 71 2.37 5.56 -19.98
N PRO A 72 2.57 4.70 -21.02
CA PRO A 72 1.77 4.80 -22.25
C PRO A 72 0.27 4.62 -22.00
N ALA A 73 -0.12 3.64 -21.21
CA ALA A 73 -1.52 3.39 -20.87
C ALA A 73 -2.12 4.54 -20.03
N LEU A 74 -1.33 5.14 -19.14
CA LEU A 74 -1.75 6.32 -18.38
C LEU A 74 -1.96 7.52 -19.29
N LYS A 75 -1.06 7.76 -20.25
CA LYS A 75 -1.19 8.86 -21.23
C LYS A 75 -2.45 8.72 -22.08
N GLU A 76 -2.76 7.51 -22.51
CA GLU A 76 -4.00 7.24 -23.24
C GLU A 76 -5.23 7.49 -22.37
N ARG A 77 -5.27 6.89 -21.17
CA ARG A 77 -6.41 7.00 -20.25
C ARG A 77 -6.67 8.42 -19.75
N PHE A 78 -5.61 9.17 -19.50
CA PHE A 78 -5.65 10.51 -18.94
C PHE A 78 -5.18 11.60 -19.93
N ALA A 79 -5.47 11.41 -21.23
CA ALA A 79 -5.02 12.33 -22.29
C ALA A 79 -5.40 13.81 -22.04
N LYS A 80 -6.52 14.06 -21.36
CA LYS A 80 -6.99 15.41 -20.99
C LYS A 80 -6.42 15.92 -19.66
N HIS A 81 -5.66 15.10 -18.95
CA HIS A 81 -5.15 15.38 -17.60
C HIS A 81 -3.66 15.02 -17.48
N PRO A 82 -2.75 15.67 -18.24
CA PRO A 82 -1.34 15.30 -18.27
C PRO A 82 -0.65 15.41 -16.90
N ALA A 83 -1.10 16.34 -16.04
CA ALA A 83 -0.58 16.48 -14.68
C ALA A 83 -0.81 15.21 -13.82
N VAL A 84 -1.94 14.51 -14.02
CA VAL A 84 -2.23 13.23 -13.34
C VAL A 84 -1.24 12.16 -13.77
N VAL A 85 -0.89 12.12 -15.05
CA VAL A 85 0.09 11.17 -15.60
C VAL A 85 1.46 11.43 -14.96
N GLU A 86 1.90 12.68 -14.95
CA GLU A 86 3.20 13.09 -14.40
C GLU A 86 3.28 12.78 -12.90
N GLU A 87 2.27 13.14 -12.11
CA GLU A 87 2.20 12.86 -10.68
C GLU A 87 2.23 11.35 -10.40
N THR A 88 1.43 10.58 -11.14
CA THR A 88 1.36 9.12 -10.96
C THR A 88 2.68 8.44 -11.31
N THR A 89 3.28 8.77 -12.44
CA THR A 89 4.56 8.18 -12.87
C THR A 89 5.71 8.55 -11.93
N ARG A 90 5.72 9.80 -11.44
CA ARG A 90 6.69 10.26 -10.44
C ARG A 90 6.54 9.49 -9.13
N PHE A 91 5.30 9.37 -8.63
CA PHE A 91 5.02 8.60 -7.41
C PHE A 91 5.46 7.14 -7.55
N VAL A 92 5.05 6.46 -8.64
CA VAL A 92 5.43 5.06 -8.86
C VAL A 92 6.95 4.90 -8.91
N ARG A 93 7.67 5.81 -9.54
CA ARG A 93 9.14 5.76 -9.66
C ARG A 93 9.87 5.95 -8.34
N GLN A 94 9.37 6.84 -7.48
CA GLN A 94 10.06 7.27 -6.26
C GLN A 94 9.38 6.78 -4.98
N MET A 95 8.21 6.15 -5.11
CA MET A 95 7.38 5.71 -3.98
C MET A 95 7.11 6.83 -2.97
N GLY A 96 7.06 8.08 -3.46
CA GLY A 96 6.79 9.26 -2.66
C GLY A 96 7.89 9.63 -1.64
N GLY A 97 9.04 8.94 -1.64
CA GLY A 97 10.10 9.13 -0.64
C GLY A 97 9.76 8.51 0.73
N ALA A 98 8.84 7.54 0.78
CA ALA A 98 8.42 6.92 2.02
C ALA A 98 9.59 6.24 2.76
N PRO A 99 9.75 6.44 4.08
CA PRO A 99 10.80 5.82 4.89
C PRO A 99 10.52 4.35 5.19
N VAL A 100 9.27 3.89 4.98
CA VAL A 100 8.83 2.50 5.16
C VAL A 100 7.93 2.12 4.00
N CYS A 101 8.09 0.89 3.51
CA CYS A 101 7.18 0.28 2.56
C CYS A 101 6.66 -1.04 3.11
N ILE A 102 5.35 -1.22 3.15
CA ILE A 102 4.72 -2.49 3.52
C ILE A 102 4.27 -3.19 2.24
N LEU A 103 4.88 -4.34 1.94
CA LEU A 103 4.44 -5.22 0.88
C LEU A 103 3.42 -6.20 1.44
N ALA A 104 2.25 -6.27 0.81
CA ALA A 104 1.20 -7.22 1.14
C ALA A 104 1.17 -8.35 0.10
N PHE A 105 1.43 -9.56 0.55
CA PHE A 105 1.37 -10.76 -0.28
C PHE A 105 0.11 -11.56 0.06
N GLN A 106 -0.43 -12.21 -0.94
CA GLN A 106 -1.50 -13.19 -0.75
C GLN A 106 -0.95 -14.61 -0.84
N TYR A 107 -1.37 -15.47 0.10
CA TYR A 107 -1.13 -16.90 0.05
C TYR A 107 -2.35 -17.59 -0.55
N LYS A 108 -2.13 -18.41 -1.57
CA LYS A 108 -3.18 -19.21 -2.20
C LYS A 108 -2.99 -20.68 -1.81
N PRO A 109 -3.86 -21.25 -0.99
CA PRO A 109 -3.79 -22.68 -0.69
C PRO A 109 -4.23 -23.50 -1.94
N GLU A 110 -3.64 -24.67 -2.10
CA GLU A 110 -3.87 -25.56 -3.25
C GLU A 110 -5.34 -25.94 -3.47
N TYR A 111 -6.12 -26.02 -2.38
CA TYR A 111 -7.54 -26.33 -2.44
C TYR A 111 -8.42 -25.14 -2.84
N SER A 112 -7.89 -23.95 -2.88
CA SER A 112 -8.68 -22.75 -3.24
C SER A 112 -8.82 -22.66 -4.75
N LYS A 113 -10.06 -22.77 -5.24
CA LYS A 113 -10.39 -22.61 -6.65
C LYS A 113 -10.66 -21.16 -7.05
N THR A 114 -10.88 -20.26 -6.08
CA THR A 114 -11.27 -18.87 -6.33
C THR A 114 -10.25 -17.91 -5.74
N ASP A 115 -9.62 -17.09 -6.60
CA ASP A 115 -8.67 -16.05 -6.17
C ASP A 115 -9.39 -14.82 -5.60
N SER A 116 -10.66 -14.60 -5.96
CA SER A 116 -11.40 -13.38 -5.59
C SER A 116 -11.57 -13.23 -4.07
N THR A 117 -11.91 -14.30 -3.35
CA THR A 117 -12.11 -14.25 -1.89
C THR A 117 -10.80 -14.00 -1.14
N ILE A 118 -9.70 -14.53 -1.66
CA ILE A 118 -8.35 -14.29 -1.12
C ILE A 118 -7.98 -12.83 -1.31
N THR A 119 -8.12 -12.33 -2.53
CA THR A 119 -7.82 -10.92 -2.85
C THR A 119 -8.68 -9.95 -2.03
N GLN A 120 -9.98 -10.25 -1.87
CA GLN A 120 -10.87 -9.44 -1.02
C GLN A 120 -10.44 -9.45 0.44
N SER A 121 -10.03 -10.60 0.98
CA SER A 121 -9.52 -10.71 2.35
C SER A 121 -8.26 -9.88 2.56
N VAL A 122 -7.30 -9.95 1.63
CA VAL A 122 -6.07 -9.14 1.70
C VAL A 122 -6.38 -7.66 1.52
N ALA A 123 -7.33 -7.29 0.65
CA ALA A 123 -7.75 -5.89 0.49
C ALA A 123 -8.37 -5.33 1.77
N ALA A 124 -9.19 -6.12 2.49
CA ALA A 124 -9.72 -5.72 3.79
C ALA A 124 -8.61 -5.48 4.83
N ALA A 125 -7.59 -6.33 4.86
CA ALA A 125 -6.45 -6.17 5.73
C ALA A 125 -5.63 -4.91 5.38
N ILE A 126 -5.43 -4.61 4.10
CA ILE A 126 -4.78 -3.37 3.65
C ILE A 126 -5.59 -2.14 4.07
N GLU A 127 -6.93 -2.18 3.94
CA GLU A 127 -7.76 -1.03 4.37
C GLU A 127 -7.64 -0.78 5.88
N ASN A 128 -7.56 -1.82 6.71
CA ASN A 128 -7.29 -1.65 8.14
C ASN A 128 -5.95 -0.95 8.39
N ILE A 129 -4.89 -1.29 7.64
CA ILE A 129 -3.60 -0.58 7.71
C ILE A 129 -3.80 0.90 7.36
N LEU A 130 -4.48 1.20 6.25
CA LEU A 130 -4.67 2.58 5.78
C LEU A 130 -5.46 3.44 6.77
N LEU A 131 -6.53 2.90 7.35
CA LEU A 131 -7.33 3.60 8.34
C LEU A 131 -6.54 3.82 9.64
N THR A 132 -5.81 2.81 10.10
CA THR A 132 -4.95 2.93 11.29
C THR A 132 -3.82 3.93 11.05
N ALA A 133 -3.22 3.95 9.86
CA ALA A 133 -2.21 4.93 9.50
C ALA A 133 -2.74 6.37 9.65
N VAL A 134 -3.92 6.66 9.11
CA VAL A 134 -4.57 7.97 9.26
C VAL A 134 -4.82 8.32 10.72
N ASP A 135 -5.33 7.38 11.53
CA ASP A 135 -5.57 7.61 12.95
C ASP A 135 -4.27 7.93 13.73
N ARG A 136 -3.14 7.41 13.27
CA ARG A 136 -1.81 7.65 13.85
C ARG A 136 -1.04 8.80 13.17
N GLY A 137 -1.67 9.56 12.28
CA GLY A 137 -1.04 10.69 11.59
C GLY A 137 0.00 10.28 10.55
N LEU A 138 -0.13 9.08 10.00
CA LEU A 138 0.65 8.55 8.88
C LEU A 138 -0.15 8.61 7.57
N GLY A 139 0.54 8.45 6.45
CA GLY A 139 -0.07 8.44 5.11
C GLY A 139 0.21 7.15 4.34
#